data_a3a7262f55bd840725886e4134e129d8
#
_entry.id   a3a7262f55bd840725886e4134e129d8
#
_cell.length_a   1.000
_cell.length_b   1.000
_cell.length_c   1.000
_cell.angle_alpha   90.00
_cell.angle_beta   90.00
_cell.angle_gamma   90.00
#
_symmetry.space_group_name_H-M   'P 1'
#
loop_
_entity.id
_entity.type
_entity.pdbx_description
1 polymer ?
#
loop_
_entity_poly.entity_id
_entity_poly.type
_entity_poly.pdbx_seq_one_letter_code
_entity_poly.pdbx_strand_id
1 'polypeptide(L)'
;GLSVLGFGSLMTLVTAALPTIASDLETSTATAGWVLTGLMLAMAVGTPAGGKLGDIYGHRNTFIVGLVGMTITMVANYWVWNIGTFIGVRVLFGISGALLMPNGMALLMYSFGAEDRAKAVGWFQFAMTGAPTVGVVAGGPLLDILGWRSIFAVFGVVGAIATILAFIVVKPIPKGERTPIDWLGTVLLASATLLVLLAITRIPAVSRSGESIIKDLPTLLMLGMSVPLYVFFISWERRVPSPLLDVRLFTKPTFALPLVSAAFNQFAYMGAFVVIPSVLQGPYGYSVGAAALLMVPRPGVFAIASPLGGSLVGKIGMRIPMVIGSASMIASMLAFSIGSNPAGYGLLFIMIGLVLSGVSAGIGSPAYQTMVANSVADRDLGIANGMNQTVMWMGMILGIQSMLAFAGADLSLGRLRMTFLFAAAVAALGFSAPL
;
A
#
# COMPACT_ATOMS: atom_id res chain seq x y z
N GLY A 1 17.83 2.17 -6.18
CA GLY A 1 17.66 0.84 -6.73
C GLY A 1 17.55 -0.21 -5.63
N LEU A 2 18.65 -0.60 -4.96
CA LEU A 2 18.70 -1.69 -3.96
C LEU A 2 17.72 -1.51 -2.79
N SER A 3 17.58 -0.31 -2.22
CA SER A 3 16.67 -0.02 -1.10
C SER A 3 15.21 -0.23 -1.49
N VAL A 4 14.87 0.16 -2.71
CA VAL A 4 13.53 0.02 -3.28
C VAL A 4 13.20 -1.43 -3.59
N LEU A 5 14.20 -2.17 -4.14
CA LEU A 5 14.12 -3.60 -4.35
C LEU A 5 13.83 -4.34 -3.04
N GLY A 6 14.58 -4.01 -1.97
CA GLY A 6 14.38 -4.61 -0.66
C GLY A 6 12.99 -4.35 -0.08
N PHE A 7 12.48 -3.13 -0.19
CA PHE A 7 11.17 -2.77 0.35
C PHE A 7 10.02 -3.55 -0.30
N GLY A 8 9.94 -3.55 -1.63
CA GLY A 8 8.86 -4.21 -2.37
C GLY A 8 8.85 -5.73 -2.18
N SER A 9 10.03 -6.35 -2.20
CA SER A 9 10.18 -7.79 -1.96
C SER A 9 9.77 -8.19 -0.55
N LEU A 10 10.21 -7.41 0.45
CA LEU A 10 9.87 -7.64 1.85
C LEU A 10 8.36 -7.55 2.09
N MET A 11 7.67 -6.55 1.49
CA MET A 11 6.22 -6.41 1.62
C MET A 11 5.48 -7.65 1.12
N THR A 12 5.89 -8.20 -0.02
CA THR A 12 5.26 -9.39 -0.59
C THR A 12 5.51 -10.64 0.26
N LEU A 13 6.75 -10.82 0.73
CA LEU A 13 7.11 -11.97 1.57
C LEU A 13 6.41 -11.93 2.94
N VAL A 14 6.35 -10.76 3.58
CA VAL A 14 5.62 -10.59 4.85
C VAL A 14 4.12 -10.84 4.63
N THR A 15 3.56 -10.39 3.51
CA THR A 15 2.15 -10.66 3.18
C THR A 15 1.90 -12.14 3.01
N ALA A 16 2.79 -12.87 2.31
CA ALA A 16 2.68 -14.31 2.15
C ALA A 16 2.82 -15.07 3.49
N ALA A 17 3.69 -14.59 4.38
CA ALA A 17 3.90 -15.18 5.70
C ALA A 17 2.85 -14.76 6.75
N LEU A 18 1.93 -13.85 6.43
CA LEU A 18 1.00 -13.27 7.42
C LEU A 18 0.20 -14.31 8.22
N PRO A 19 -0.37 -15.38 7.61
CA PRO A 19 -1.06 -16.42 8.36
C PRO A 19 -0.14 -17.15 9.34
N THR A 20 1.10 -17.46 8.92
CA THR A 20 2.10 -18.12 9.76
C THR A 20 2.54 -17.21 10.91
N ILE A 21 2.74 -15.92 10.65
CA ILE A 21 3.05 -14.89 11.66
C ILE A 21 1.92 -14.81 12.70
N ALA A 22 0.66 -14.82 12.25
CA ALA A 22 -0.49 -14.78 13.12
C ALA A 22 -0.53 -16.00 14.06
N SER A 23 -0.26 -17.20 13.53
CA SER A 23 -0.18 -18.43 14.32
C SER A 23 0.99 -18.43 15.31
N ASP A 24 2.19 -18.01 14.85
CA ASP A 24 3.43 -18.04 15.63
C ASP A 24 3.42 -17.03 16.81
N LEU A 25 2.75 -15.88 16.60
CA LEU A 25 2.58 -14.84 17.62
C LEU A 25 1.23 -14.92 18.36
N GLU A 26 0.52 -16.05 18.27
CA GLU A 26 -0.74 -16.37 18.95
C GLU A 26 -1.80 -15.24 18.82
N THR A 27 -1.98 -14.74 17.61
CA THR A 27 -2.88 -13.60 17.34
C THR A 27 -3.84 -13.87 16.18
N SER A 28 -4.85 -13.01 16.02
CA SER A 28 -5.76 -13.09 14.87
C SER A 28 -5.10 -12.55 13.60
N THR A 29 -5.50 -13.09 12.44
CA THR A 29 -5.04 -12.62 11.14
C THR A 29 -5.36 -11.12 10.94
N ALA A 30 -6.51 -10.66 11.47
CA ALA A 30 -6.89 -9.25 11.45
C ALA A 30 -5.92 -8.37 12.27
N THR A 31 -5.48 -8.85 13.45
CA THR A 31 -4.46 -8.15 14.25
C THR A 31 -3.10 -8.22 13.59
N ALA A 32 -2.71 -9.37 13.03
CA ALA A 32 -1.47 -9.51 12.28
C ALA A 32 -1.42 -8.57 11.06
N GLY A 33 -2.56 -8.26 10.45
CA GLY A 33 -2.69 -7.28 9.37
C GLY A 33 -2.12 -5.90 9.72
N TRP A 34 -2.07 -5.52 11.01
CA TRP A 34 -1.46 -4.27 11.46
C TRP A 34 0.04 -4.18 11.19
N VAL A 35 0.72 -5.31 11.01
CA VAL A 35 2.12 -5.36 10.57
C VAL A 35 2.31 -4.68 9.21
N LEU A 36 1.28 -4.71 8.37
CA LEU A 36 1.26 -4.05 7.07
C LEU A 36 0.59 -2.68 7.15
N THR A 37 -0.59 -2.60 7.75
CA THR A 37 -1.38 -1.36 7.79
C THR A 37 -0.77 -0.28 8.67
N GLY A 38 -0.15 -0.63 9.79
CA GLY A 38 0.56 0.32 10.65
C GLY A 38 1.74 0.99 9.94
N LEU A 39 2.53 0.20 9.23
CA LEU A 39 3.59 0.68 8.35
C LEU A 39 3.05 1.63 7.26
N MET A 40 2.00 1.19 6.55
CA MET A 40 1.41 1.95 5.45
C MET A 40 0.77 3.26 5.94
N LEU A 41 0.12 3.24 7.10
CA LEU A 41 -0.44 4.44 7.73
C LEU A 41 0.65 5.46 8.05
N ALA A 42 1.74 5.00 8.66
CA ALA A 42 2.89 5.86 8.97
C ALA A 42 3.50 6.47 7.70
N MET A 43 3.60 5.70 6.61
CA MET A 43 4.03 6.22 5.31
C MET A 43 3.04 7.19 4.71
N ALA A 44 1.75 6.87 4.68
CA ALA A 44 0.73 7.70 4.06
C ALA A 44 0.69 9.11 4.65
N VAL A 45 0.76 9.19 5.97
CA VAL A 45 0.66 10.45 6.71
C VAL A 45 2.03 11.16 6.81
N GLY A 46 3.12 10.39 6.91
CA GLY A 46 4.47 10.92 7.07
C GLY A 46 5.13 11.39 5.78
N THR A 47 4.74 10.87 4.60
CA THR A 47 5.41 11.17 3.31
C THR A 47 5.43 12.66 2.96
N PRO A 48 4.34 13.44 3.09
CA PRO A 48 4.38 14.88 2.82
C PRO A 48 5.33 15.62 3.77
N ALA A 49 5.31 15.27 5.06
CA ALA A 49 6.23 15.83 6.05
C ALA A 49 7.70 15.46 5.73
N GLY A 50 7.94 14.20 5.31
CA GLY A 50 9.25 13.71 4.91
C GLY A 50 9.84 14.46 3.72
N GLY A 51 9.02 14.82 2.74
CA GLY A 51 9.43 15.68 1.61
C GLY A 51 9.85 17.07 2.08
N LYS A 52 9.02 17.74 2.87
CA LYS A 52 9.32 19.06 3.44
C LYS A 52 10.56 19.06 4.34
N LEU A 53 10.79 18.00 5.11
CA LEU A 53 12.03 17.84 5.89
C LEU A 53 13.26 17.78 4.97
N GLY A 54 13.13 17.17 3.78
CA GLY A 54 14.16 17.19 2.76
C GLY A 54 14.47 18.58 2.23
N ASP A 55 13.45 19.40 2.00
CA ASP A 55 13.61 20.79 1.57
C ASP A 55 14.35 21.61 2.65
N ILE A 56 14.03 21.40 3.94
CA ILE A 56 14.61 22.16 5.06
C ILE A 56 16.04 21.70 5.38
N TYR A 57 16.24 20.38 5.57
CA TYR A 57 17.51 19.82 6.07
C TYR A 57 18.41 19.30 4.94
N GLY A 58 17.90 19.23 3.73
CA GLY A 58 18.56 18.70 2.54
C GLY A 58 18.15 17.25 2.23
N HIS A 59 17.72 17.01 1.00
CA HIS A 59 17.19 15.73 0.54
C HIS A 59 18.14 14.55 0.77
N ARG A 60 19.47 14.76 0.58
CA ARG A 60 20.48 13.72 0.85
C ARG A 60 20.46 13.28 2.32
N ASN A 61 20.50 14.23 3.24
CA ASN A 61 20.57 13.91 4.67
C ASN A 61 19.30 13.21 5.14
N THR A 62 18.13 13.72 4.73
CA THR A 62 16.82 13.14 5.07
C THR A 62 16.66 11.73 4.45
N PHE A 63 17.13 11.54 3.22
CA PHE A 63 17.17 10.23 2.56
C PHE A 63 18.04 9.22 3.33
N ILE A 64 19.25 9.63 3.76
CA ILE A 64 20.17 8.76 4.50
C ILE A 64 19.59 8.43 5.88
N VAL A 65 19.01 9.41 6.60
CA VAL A 65 18.34 9.16 7.89
C VAL A 65 17.20 8.15 7.71
N GLY A 66 16.38 8.32 6.68
CA GLY A 66 15.33 7.35 6.33
C GLY A 66 15.90 5.95 6.05
N LEU A 67 16.98 5.85 5.29
CA LEU A 67 17.60 4.58 4.94
C LEU A 67 18.23 3.86 6.13
N VAL A 68 18.94 4.60 7.00
CA VAL A 68 19.47 4.09 8.27
C VAL A 68 18.35 3.60 9.17
N GLY A 69 17.30 4.41 9.36
CA GLY A 69 16.14 4.03 10.16
C GLY A 69 15.43 2.78 9.62
N MET A 70 15.26 2.67 8.30
CA MET A 70 14.73 1.45 7.67
C MET A 70 15.62 0.24 7.92
N THR A 71 16.93 0.37 7.79
CA THR A 71 17.86 -0.73 8.01
C THR A 71 17.84 -1.21 9.47
N ILE A 72 17.87 -0.28 10.43
CA ILE A 72 17.81 -0.60 11.86
C ILE A 72 16.49 -1.30 12.20
N THR A 73 15.38 -0.76 11.76
CA THR A 73 14.05 -1.34 12.03
C THR A 73 13.85 -2.67 11.30
N MET A 74 14.44 -2.86 10.12
CA MET A 74 14.45 -4.14 9.42
C MET A 74 15.16 -5.21 10.24
N VAL A 75 16.34 -4.92 10.73
CA VAL A 75 17.11 -5.82 11.60
C VAL A 75 16.35 -6.07 12.92
N ALA A 76 15.75 -5.05 13.51
CA ALA A 76 14.96 -5.17 14.74
C ALA A 76 13.74 -6.10 14.60
N ASN A 77 13.14 -6.23 13.41
CA ASN A 77 12.04 -7.15 13.16
C ASN A 77 12.43 -8.63 13.35
N TYR A 78 13.71 -8.98 13.32
CA TYR A 78 14.18 -10.34 13.60
C TYR A 78 13.93 -10.75 15.06
N TRP A 79 14.08 -9.81 16.01
CA TRP A 79 14.00 -10.06 17.46
C TRP A 79 12.63 -9.74 18.06
N VAL A 80 11.59 -9.55 17.27
CA VAL A 80 10.25 -9.29 17.81
C VAL A 80 9.71 -10.54 18.52
N TRP A 81 9.13 -10.34 19.71
CA TRP A 81 8.66 -11.42 20.59
C TRP A 81 7.12 -11.47 20.76
N ASN A 82 6.41 -10.43 20.35
CA ASN A 82 4.96 -10.38 20.31
C ASN A 82 4.47 -9.49 19.18
N ILE A 83 3.17 -9.55 18.89
CA ILE A 83 2.56 -8.78 17.81
C ILE A 83 2.65 -7.27 18.04
N GLY A 84 2.57 -6.80 19.27
CA GLY A 84 2.64 -5.36 19.61
C GLY A 84 4.02 -4.78 19.29
N THR A 85 5.10 -5.47 19.68
CA THR A 85 6.47 -5.05 19.34
C THR A 85 6.71 -5.10 17.84
N PHE A 86 6.16 -6.12 17.15
CA PHE A 86 6.26 -6.20 15.71
C PHE A 86 5.58 -5.03 15.02
N ILE A 87 4.33 -4.70 15.38
CA ILE A 87 3.61 -3.55 14.84
C ILE A 87 4.37 -2.25 15.13
N GLY A 88 4.89 -2.07 16.35
CA GLY A 88 5.66 -0.88 16.73
C GLY A 88 6.91 -0.68 15.86
N VAL A 89 7.70 -1.73 15.66
CA VAL A 89 8.89 -1.69 14.78
C VAL A 89 8.48 -1.43 13.33
N ARG A 90 7.34 -1.96 12.87
CA ARG A 90 6.81 -1.71 11.53
C ARG A 90 6.34 -0.27 11.33
N VAL A 91 5.75 0.35 12.32
CA VAL A 91 5.40 1.78 12.28
C VAL A 91 6.66 2.63 12.16
N LEU A 92 7.72 2.34 12.94
CA LEU A 92 9.02 3.02 12.83
C LEU A 92 9.67 2.81 11.45
N PHE A 93 9.53 1.62 10.89
CA PHE A 93 9.96 1.33 9.52
C PHE A 93 9.18 2.19 8.49
N GLY A 94 7.87 2.37 8.69
CA GLY A 94 7.02 3.23 7.87
C GLY A 94 7.41 4.70 7.94
N ILE A 95 7.69 5.23 9.15
CA ILE A 95 8.20 6.59 9.34
C ILE A 95 9.53 6.77 8.58
N SER A 96 10.43 5.80 8.68
CA SER A 96 11.70 5.81 7.95
C SER A 96 11.49 5.79 6.43
N GLY A 97 10.52 4.99 5.94
CA GLY A 97 10.12 4.96 4.54
C GLY A 97 9.51 6.29 4.05
N ALA A 98 8.74 6.96 4.91
CA ALA A 98 8.18 8.28 4.63
C ALA A 98 9.26 9.36 4.44
N LEU A 99 10.40 9.23 5.11
CA LEU A 99 11.57 10.10 4.89
C LEU A 99 12.31 9.71 3.60
N LEU A 100 12.40 8.41 3.32
CA LEU A 100 13.22 7.89 2.22
C LEU A 100 12.60 8.14 0.83
N MET A 101 11.31 7.82 0.66
CA MET A 101 10.67 7.77 -0.67
C MET A 101 10.63 9.13 -1.40
N PRO A 102 10.10 10.23 -0.82
CA PRO A 102 10.03 11.51 -1.51
C PRO A 102 11.42 12.10 -1.76
N ASN A 103 12.34 11.93 -0.81
CA ASN A 103 13.70 12.44 -0.92
C ASN A 103 14.53 11.64 -1.94
N GLY A 104 14.32 10.33 -2.03
CA GLY A 104 14.92 9.48 -3.04
C GLY A 104 14.48 9.87 -4.46
N MET A 105 13.20 10.19 -4.64
CA MET A 105 12.67 10.68 -5.92
C MET A 105 13.24 12.06 -6.27
N ALA A 106 13.31 12.98 -5.31
CA ALA A 106 13.91 14.32 -5.54
C ALA A 106 15.39 14.22 -5.94
N LEU A 107 16.18 13.40 -5.27
CA LEU A 107 17.58 13.13 -5.60
C LEU A 107 17.73 12.52 -7.00
N LEU A 108 16.85 11.59 -7.35
CA LEU A 108 16.83 10.98 -8.69
C LEU A 108 16.54 12.03 -9.76
N MET A 109 15.46 12.80 -9.59
CA MET A 109 15.04 13.82 -10.55
C MET A 109 16.10 14.89 -10.77
N TYR A 110 16.83 15.26 -9.72
CA TYR A 110 17.91 16.26 -9.81
C TYR A 110 19.16 15.70 -10.47
N SER A 111 19.46 14.41 -10.27
CA SER A 111 20.68 13.77 -10.79
C SER A 111 20.66 13.54 -12.29
N PHE A 112 19.50 13.59 -12.93
CA PHE A 112 19.34 13.40 -14.36
C PHE A 112 18.88 14.69 -15.03
N GLY A 113 19.45 15.00 -16.21
CA GLY A 113 19.03 16.13 -17.03
C GLY A 113 17.56 16.00 -17.48
N ALA A 114 16.96 17.10 -17.93
CA ALA A 114 15.54 17.14 -18.29
C ALA A 114 15.13 16.05 -19.30
N GLU A 115 16.01 15.73 -20.24
CA GLU A 115 15.78 14.70 -21.28
C GLU A 115 15.77 13.26 -20.74
N ASP A 116 16.57 12.97 -19.71
CA ASP A 116 16.71 11.62 -19.16
C ASP A 116 15.85 11.38 -17.91
N ARG A 117 15.18 12.40 -17.37
CA ARG A 117 14.31 12.27 -16.18
C ARG A 117 13.22 11.22 -16.36
N ALA A 118 12.57 11.19 -17.51
CA ALA A 118 11.52 10.22 -17.81
C ALA A 118 12.04 8.78 -17.79
N LYS A 119 13.26 8.55 -18.33
CA LYS A 119 13.92 7.23 -18.25
C LYS A 119 14.28 6.86 -16.84
N ALA A 120 14.81 7.81 -16.04
CA ALA A 120 15.18 7.59 -14.65
C ALA A 120 13.97 7.22 -13.79
N VAL A 121 12.85 7.94 -13.96
CA VAL A 121 11.58 7.60 -13.30
C VAL A 121 11.08 6.24 -13.75
N GLY A 122 11.16 5.91 -15.03
CA GLY A 122 10.80 4.59 -15.56
C GLY A 122 11.61 3.46 -14.92
N TRP A 123 12.93 3.62 -14.79
CA TRP A 123 13.78 2.66 -14.09
C TRP A 123 13.48 2.56 -12.60
N PHE A 124 13.15 3.66 -11.95
CA PHE A 124 12.72 3.66 -10.55
C PHE A 124 11.42 2.89 -10.37
N GLN A 125 10.43 3.14 -11.22
CA GLN A 125 9.15 2.43 -11.19
C GLN A 125 9.30 0.95 -11.56
N PHE A 126 10.16 0.62 -12.52
CA PHE A 126 10.51 -0.78 -12.82
C PHE A 126 11.15 -1.46 -11.62
N ALA A 127 12.06 -0.79 -10.92
CA ALA A 127 12.65 -1.32 -9.69
C ALA A 127 11.60 -1.51 -8.60
N MET A 128 10.68 -0.56 -8.41
CA MET A 128 9.59 -0.65 -7.43
C MET A 128 8.64 -1.81 -7.71
N THR A 129 8.37 -2.10 -8.98
CA THR A 129 7.37 -3.09 -9.41
C THR A 129 7.96 -4.48 -9.66
N GLY A 130 9.16 -4.53 -10.26
CA GLY A 130 9.86 -5.78 -10.55
C GLY A 130 10.54 -6.39 -9.32
N ALA A 131 10.92 -5.56 -8.36
CA ALA A 131 11.55 -5.98 -7.11
C ALA A 131 10.74 -7.03 -6.33
N PRO A 132 9.42 -6.85 -6.11
CA PRO A 132 8.60 -7.85 -5.45
C PRO A 132 8.69 -9.23 -6.10
N THR A 133 8.73 -9.27 -7.43
CA THR A 133 8.81 -10.54 -8.19
C THR A 133 10.13 -11.26 -7.91
N VAL A 134 11.25 -10.56 -8.04
CA VAL A 134 12.59 -11.13 -7.78
C VAL A 134 12.73 -11.58 -6.33
N GLY A 135 12.26 -10.72 -5.40
CA GLY A 135 12.35 -11.01 -3.97
C GLY A 135 11.50 -12.22 -3.54
N VAL A 136 10.34 -12.42 -4.16
CA VAL A 136 9.49 -13.59 -3.87
C VAL A 136 10.10 -14.87 -4.43
N VAL A 137 10.60 -14.85 -5.65
CA VAL A 137 11.27 -16.02 -6.26
C VAL A 137 12.48 -16.46 -5.42
N ALA A 138 13.29 -15.51 -4.94
CA ALA A 138 14.45 -15.82 -4.11
C ALA A 138 14.07 -16.09 -2.65
N GLY A 139 13.12 -15.36 -2.08
CA GLY A 139 12.76 -15.40 -0.67
C GLY A 139 11.68 -16.41 -0.31
N GLY A 140 10.84 -16.84 -1.28
CA GLY A 140 9.79 -17.83 -1.03
C GLY A 140 10.35 -19.15 -0.46
N PRO A 141 11.33 -19.81 -1.09
CA PRO A 141 11.97 -21.00 -0.55
C PRO A 141 12.66 -20.76 0.80
N LEU A 142 13.22 -19.55 1.03
CA LEU A 142 13.84 -19.21 2.32
C LEU A 142 12.81 -19.17 3.47
N LEU A 143 11.56 -18.75 3.18
CA LEU A 143 10.50 -18.79 4.18
C LEU A 143 10.20 -20.21 4.67
N ASP A 144 10.21 -21.19 3.78
CA ASP A 144 9.90 -22.58 4.12
C ASP A 144 11.07 -23.24 4.90
N ILE A 145 12.32 -22.86 4.63
CA ILE A 145 13.53 -23.48 5.23
C ILE A 145 13.93 -22.79 6.54
N LEU A 146 13.93 -21.45 6.57
CA LEU A 146 14.51 -20.66 7.66
C LEU A 146 13.45 -19.91 8.49
N GLY A 147 12.18 -20.00 8.10
CA GLY A 147 11.07 -19.30 8.73
C GLY A 147 11.02 -17.80 8.42
N TRP A 148 9.90 -17.17 8.78
CA TRP A 148 9.59 -15.79 8.40
C TRP A 148 10.54 -14.73 9.02
N ARG A 149 11.15 -15.00 10.18
CA ARG A 149 12.08 -14.07 10.81
C ARG A 149 13.37 -13.88 10.00
N SER A 150 13.82 -14.93 9.31
CA SER A 150 15.07 -14.91 8.54
C SER A 150 15.07 -13.91 7.39
N ILE A 151 13.90 -13.63 6.79
CA ILE A 151 13.77 -12.62 5.72
C ILE A 151 14.23 -11.24 6.20
N PHE A 152 13.97 -10.91 7.46
CA PHE A 152 14.37 -9.62 8.03
C PHE A 152 15.89 -9.52 8.21
N ALA A 153 16.55 -10.61 8.57
CA ALA A 153 18.01 -10.65 8.64
C ALA A 153 18.64 -10.48 7.25
N VAL A 154 18.16 -11.24 6.26
CA VAL A 154 18.65 -11.16 4.87
C VAL A 154 18.46 -9.76 4.30
N PHE A 155 17.24 -9.21 4.39
CA PHE A 155 16.96 -7.85 3.89
C PHE A 155 17.63 -6.77 4.74
N GLY A 156 17.92 -7.04 6.02
CA GLY A 156 18.75 -6.19 6.89
C GLY A 156 20.15 -6.02 6.35
N VAL A 157 20.78 -7.11 5.89
CA VAL A 157 22.10 -7.06 5.23
C VAL A 157 22.04 -6.27 3.93
N VAL A 158 21.01 -6.50 3.09
CA VAL A 158 20.80 -5.73 1.86
C VAL A 158 20.59 -4.24 2.17
N GLY A 159 19.84 -3.92 3.21
CA GLY A 159 19.64 -2.55 3.71
C GLY A 159 20.93 -1.90 4.18
N ALA A 160 21.76 -2.63 4.90
CA ALA A 160 23.07 -2.16 5.36
C ALA A 160 23.99 -1.84 4.18
N ILE A 161 24.08 -2.74 3.20
CA ILE A 161 24.85 -2.51 1.97
C ILE A 161 24.33 -1.27 1.22
N ALA A 162 23.01 -1.16 1.07
CA ALA A 162 22.37 -0.01 0.42
C ALA A 162 22.66 1.30 1.17
N THR A 163 22.70 1.26 2.49
CA THR A 163 23.03 2.40 3.35
C THR A 163 24.48 2.85 3.16
N ILE A 164 25.43 1.91 3.19
CA ILE A 164 26.85 2.20 2.96
C ILE A 164 27.05 2.80 1.56
N LEU A 165 26.45 2.19 0.54
CA LEU A 165 26.53 2.71 -0.84
C LEU A 165 25.90 4.11 -0.96
N ALA A 166 24.81 4.37 -0.25
CA ALA A 166 24.17 5.69 -0.27
C ALA A 166 25.08 6.76 0.33
N PHE A 167 25.77 6.48 1.42
CA PHE A 167 26.76 7.41 1.99
C PHE A 167 27.88 7.79 1.01
N ILE A 168 28.32 6.83 0.19
CA ILE A 168 29.45 7.00 -0.74
C ILE A 168 28.98 7.67 -2.04
N VAL A 169 27.85 7.23 -2.61
CA VAL A 169 27.44 7.57 -3.99
C VAL A 169 26.51 8.78 -4.04
N VAL A 170 25.62 8.95 -3.05
CA VAL A 170 24.60 10.00 -3.10
C VAL A 170 25.23 11.36 -2.80
N LYS A 171 25.19 12.26 -3.78
CA LYS A 171 25.69 13.64 -3.65
C LYS A 171 24.59 14.55 -3.08
N PRO A 172 24.95 15.60 -2.32
CA PRO A 172 23.98 16.61 -1.89
C PRO A 172 23.48 17.40 -3.10
N ILE A 173 22.19 17.77 -3.03
CA ILE A 173 21.56 18.69 -4.01
C ILE A 173 21.15 19.97 -3.28
N PRO A 174 20.90 21.09 -4.01
CA PRO A 174 20.42 22.33 -3.40
C PRO A 174 19.18 22.08 -2.57
N LYS A 175 19.05 22.82 -1.48
CA LYS A 175 17.85 22.77 -0.62
C LYS A 175 16.70 23.45 -1.33
N GLY A 176 15.49 22.94 -1.12
CA GLY A 176 14.26 23.55 -1.59
C GLY A 176 13.84 24.77 -0.75
N GLU A 177 12.71 25.33 -1.09
CA GLU A 177 12.10 26.40 -0.29
C GLU A 177 11.59 25.86 1.05
N ARG A 178 11.82 26.62 2.12
CA ARG A 178 11.37 26.27 3.47
C ARG A 178 9.87 26.53 3.60
N THR A 179 9.04 25.53 3.35
CA THR A 179 7.60 25.59 3.61
C THR A 179 7.29 24.99 4.98
N PRO A 180 6.35 25.57 5.75
CA PRO A 180 5.98 25.03 7.05
C PRO A 180 5.34 23.65 6.91
N ILE A 181 5.63 22.76 7.87
CA ILE A 181 5.03 21.42 7.94
C ILE A 181 3.72 21.53 8.72
N ASP A 182 2.66 21.00 8.16
CA ASP A 182 1.36 20.90 8.85
C ASP A 182 1.33 19.69 9.78
N TRP A 183 1.97 19.83 10.96
CA TRP A 183 1.98 18.78 11.97
C TRP A 183 0.59 18.48 12.53
N LEU A 184 -0.26 19.52 12.67
CA LEU A 184 -1.61 19.34 13.21
C LEU A 184 -2.49 18.59 12.23
N GLY A 185 -2.49 18.94 10.94
CA GLY A 185 -3.19 18.19 9.90
C GLY A 185 -2.69 16.75 9.83
N THR A 186 -1.37 16.54 9.91
CA THR A 186 -0.75 15.21 9.94
C THR A 186 -1.28 14.36 11.10
N VAL A 187 -1.29 14.90 12.33
CA VAL A 187 -1.78 14.20 13.53
C VAL A 187 -3.28 13.94 13.47
N LEU A 188 -4.07 14.91 13.01
CA LEU A 188 -5.53 14.77 12.89
C LEU A 188 -5.89 13.66 11.90
N LEU A 189 -5.28 13.65 10.72
CA LEU A 189 -5.52 12.62 9.70
C LEU A 189 -5.09 11.24 10.20
N ALA A 190 -3.91 11.15 10.83
CA ALA A 190 -3.41 9.90 11.41
C ALA A 190 -4.36 9.38 12.49
N SER A 191 -4.76 10.22 13.44
CA SER A 191 -5.61 9.82 14.57
C SER A 191 -7.01 9.42 14.11
N ALA A 192 -7.62 10.19 13.21
CA ALA A 192 -8.93 9.87 12.66
C ALA A 192 -8.92 8.51 11.93
N THR A 193 -7.93 8.31 11.07
CA THR A 193 -7.77 7.05 10.33
C THR A 193 -7.47 5.88 11.27
N LEU A 194 -6.60 6.07 12.26
CA LEU A 194 -6.27 5.05 13.25
C LEU A 194 -7.53 4.57 13.98
N LEU A 195 -8.40 5.48 14.42
CA LEU A 195 -9.65 5.11 15.10
C LEU A 195 -10.57 4.27 14.22
N VAL A 196 -10.72 4.63 12.94
CA VAL A 196 -11.50 3.83 11.98
C VAL A 196 -10.91 2.42 11.83
N LEU A 197 -9.58 2.33 11.67
CA LEU A 197 -8.91 1.04 11.51
C LEU A 197 -9.02 0.15 12.77
N LEU A 198 -8.89 0.74 13.95
CA LEU A 198 -9.09 0.03 15.21
C LEU A 198 -10.53 -0.49 15.35
N ALA A 199 -11.52 0.34 15.00
CA ALA A 199 -12.92 -0.08 14.99
C ALA A 199 -13.15 -1.27 14.04
N ILE A 200 -12.64 -1.19 12.79
CA ILE A 200 -12.74 -2.28 11.82
C ILE A 200 -12.08 -3.57 12.33
N THR A 201 -10.92 -3.47 12.96
CA THR A 201 -10.19 -4.64 13.51
C THR A 201 -10.96 -5.33 14.64
N ARG A 202 -11.81 -4.61 15.39
CA ARG A 202 -12.64 -5.18 16.46
C ARG A 202 -13.86 -5.95 15.95
N ILE A 203 -14.39 -5.61 14.77
CA ILE A 203 -15.60 -6.21 14.22
C ILE A 203 -15.64 -7.75 14.28
N PRO A 204 -14.57 -8.48 13.87
CA PRO A 204 -14.58 -9.95 13.95
C PRO A 204 -14.65 -10.50 15.36
N ALA A 205 -14.06 -9.80 16.33
CA ALA A 205 -14.09 -10.22 17.75
C ALA A 205 -15.49 -10.05 18.33
N VAL A 206 -16.12 -8.91 18.09
CA VAL A 206 -17.51 -8.61 18.51
C VAL A 206 -18.49 -9.57 17.85
N SER A 207 -18.35 -9.86 16.57
CA SER A 207 -19.21 -10.81 15.85
C SER A 207 -19.11 -12.25 16.41
N ARG A 208 -17.92 -12.65 16.90
CA ARG A 208 -17.72 -13.98 17.52
C ARG A 208 -18.34 -14.11 18.92
N SER A 209 -18.38 -13.01 19.69
CA SER A 209 -19.06 -13.01 21.00
C SER A 209 -20.59 -13.08 20.89
N GLY A 210 -21.15 -13.03 19.67
CA GLY A 210 -22.59 -12.97 19.43
C GLY A 210 -23.21 -11.61 19.73
N GLU A 211 -22.39 -10.61 20.06
CA GLU A 211 -22.86 -9.24 20.28
C GLU A 211 -23.08 -8.50 18.97
N SER A 212 -24.06 -7.63 18.96
CA SER A 212 -24.27 -6.72 17.82
C SER A 212 -23.22 -5.61 17.87
N ILE A 213 -22.61 -5.31 16.73
CA ILE A 213 -21.64 -4.18 16.57
C ILE A 213 -22.24 -2.86 17.09
N ILE A 214 -23.56 -2.68 16.95
CA ILE A 214 -24.30 -1.49 17.43
C ILE A 214 -24.31 -1.40 18.96
N LYS A 215 -24.04 -2.49 19.67
CA LYS A 215 -23.97 -2.54 21.14
C LYS A 215 -22.53 -2.49 21.68
N ASP A 216 -21.52 -2.69 20.84
CA ASP A 216 -20.11 -2.60 21.25
C ASP A 216 -19.69 -1.14 21.41
N LEU A 217 -19.83 -0.63 22.65
CA LEU A 217 -19.52 0.76 22.97
C LEU A 217 -18.11 1.20 22.53
N PRO A 218 -17.03 0.41 22.71
CA PRO A 218 -15.71 0.81 22.22
C PRO A 218 -15.65 1.04 20.70
N THR A 219 -16.27 0.15 19.90
CA THR A 219 -16.34 0.33 18.44
C THR A 219 -17.11 1.59 18.05
N LEU A 220 -18.26 1.83 18.72
CA LEU A 220 -19.05 3.04 18.48
C LEU A 220 -18.31 4.32 18.89
N LEU A 221 -17.59 4.31 20.01
CA LEU A 221 -16.77 5.44 20.43
C LEU A 221 -15.64 5.72 19.46
N MET A 222 -14.93 4.69 18.96
CA MET A 222 -13.87 4.86 17.97
C MET A 222 -14.42 5.48 16.68
N LEU A 223 -15.52 4.96 16.14
CA LEU A 223 -16.17 5.52 14.96
C LEU A 223 -16.74 6.91 15.22
N GLY A 224 -17.43 7.10 16.37
CA GLY A 224 -18.00 8.39 16.76
C GLY A 224 -16.95 9.49 16.94
N MET A 225 -15.77 9.17 17.50
CA MET A 225 -14.67 10.13 17.66
C MET A 225 -13.91 10.38 16.36
N SER A 226 -13.89 9.42 15.42
CA SER A 226 -13.22 9.63 14.14
C SER A 226 -13.88 10.72 13.29
N VAL A 227 -15.22 10.80 13.34
CA VAL A 227 -15.99 11.80 12.56
C VAL A 227 -15.61 13.23 12.92
N PRO A 228 -15.67 13.69 14.21
CA PRO A 228 -15.25 15.05 14.55
C PRO A 228 -13.78 15.31 14.23
N LEU A 229 -12.88 14.32 14.34
CA LEU A 229 -11.49 14.48 13.94
C LEU A 229 -11.35 14.73 12.44
N TYR A 230 -12.07 14.01 11.57
CA TYR A 230 -12.09 14.29 10.13
C TYR A 230 -12.72 15.65 9.82
N VAL A 231 -13.81 16.04 10.49
CA VAL A 231 -14.43 17.37 10.32
C VAL A 231 -13.46 18.47 10.73
N PHE A 232 -12.75 18.27 11.84
CA PHE A 232 -11.76 19.25 12.29
C PHE A 232 -10.55 19.29 11.35
N PHE A 233 -10.06 18.13 10.88
CA PHE A 233 -9.03 18.04 9.85
C PHE A 233 -9.40 18.84 8.60
N ILE A 234 -10.59 18.60 8.02
CA ILE A 234 -11.05 19.31 6.83
C ILE A 234 -11.17 20.82 7.09
N SER A 235 -11.65 21.20 8.27
CA SER A 235 -11.80 22.63 8.64
C SER A 235 -10.44 23.30 8.81
N TRP A 236 -9.47 22.57 9.34
CA TRP A 236 -8.09 23.02 9.51
C TRP A 236 -7.38 23.19 8.17
N GLU A 237 -7.42 22.17 7.30
CA GLU A 237 -6.82 22.16 5.95
C GLU A 237 -7.32 23.32 5.07
N ARG A 238 -8.57 23.76 5.28
CA ARG A 238 -9.11 24.94 4.56
C ARG A 238 -8.50 26.27 4.98
N ARG A 239 -7.83 26.32 6.14
CA ARG A 239 -7.31 27.57 6.75
C ARG A 239 -5.79 27.68 6.70
N VAL A 240 -5.10 26.56 6.62
CA VAL A 240 -3.62 26.51 6.66
C VAL A 240 -3.06 26.97 5.30
N PRO A 241 -2.01 27.82 5.31
CA PRO A 241 -1.38 28.31 4.07
C PRO A 241 -0.68 27.22 3.26
N SER A 242 -0.23 26.14 3.92
CA SER A 242 0.48 25.03 3.30
C SER A 242 -0.15 23.70 3.74
N PRO A 243 -1.36 23.37 3.23
CA PRO A 243 -2.12 22.21 3.66
C PRO A 243 -1.41 20.90 3.30
N LEU A 244 -1.73 19.82 4.05
CA LEU A 244 -1.33 18.46 3.73
C LEU A 244 -2.11 17.98 2.49
N LEU A 245 -3.42 18.24 2.50
CA LEU A 245 -4.35 17.94 1.42
C LEU A 245 -5.16 19.21 1.08
N ASP A 246 -5.05 19.73 -0.13
CA ASP A 246 -5.93 20.83 -0.53
C ASP A 246 -7.36 20.31 -0.77
N VAL A 247 -8.14 20.31 0.29
CA VAL A 247 -9.53 19.82 0.26
C VAL A 247 -10.44 20.55 -0.72
N ARG A 248 -10.03 21.74 -1.20
CA ARG A 248 -10.78 22.50 -2.21
C ARG A 248 -10.73 21.80 -3.57
N LEU A 249 -9.67 21.04 -3.87
CA LEU A 249 -9.58 20.29 -5.12
C LEU A 249 -10.64 19.19 -5.21
N PHE A 250 -11.11 18.65 -4.10
CA PHE A 250 -12.20 17.65 -4.10
C PHE A 250 -13.55 18.21 -4.55
N THR A 251 -13.71 19.52 -4.61
CA THR A 251 -14.93 20.13 -5.18
C THR A 251 -14.97 20.07 -6.70
N LYS A 252 -13.83 19.78 -7.34
CA LYS A 252 -13.72 19.61 -8.80
C LYS A 252 -13.96 18.13 -9.17
N PRO A 253 -15.05 17.77 -9.88
CA PRO A 253 -15.31 16.37 -10.24
C PRO A 253 -14.18 15.75 -11.07
N THR A 254 -13.54 16.53 -11.95
CA THR A 254 -12.41 16.09 -12.78
C THR A 254 -11.16 15.68 -11.97
N PHE A 255 -11.04 16.17 -10.74
CA PHE A 255 -9.99 15.78 -9.80
C PHE A 255 -10.48 14.67 -8.86
N ALA A 256 -11.67 14.85 -8.25
CA ALA A 256 -12.17 13.98 -7.20
C ALA A 256 -12.53 12.57 -7.71
N LEU A 257 -13.22 12.46 -8.85
CA LEU A 257 -13.69 11.18 -9.36
C LEU A 257 -12.57 10.20 -9.70
N PRO A 258 -11.50 10.57 -10.45
CA PRO A 258 -10.38 9.67 -10.70
C PRO A 258 -9.66 9.25 -9.42
N LEU A 259 -9.53 10.18 -8.47
CA LEU A 259 -8.88 9.95 -7.19
C LEU A 259 -9.64 8.93 -6.33
N VAL A 260 -10.95 9.08 -6.24
CA VAL A 260 -11.85 8.16 -5.52
C VAL A 260 -11.88 6.79 -6.21
N SER A 261 -11.94 6.76 -7.55
CA SER A 261 -11.85 5.50 -8.30
C SER A 261 -10.55 4.76 -8.05
N ALA A 262 -9.42 5.48 -8.03
CA ALA A 262 -8.11 4.92 -7.70
C ALA A 262 -8.09 4.35 -6.29
N ALA A 263 -8.70 5.03 -5.31
CA ALA A 263 -8.78 4.56 -3.93
C ALA A 263 -9.59 3.26 -3.80
N PHE A 264 -10.76 3.16 -4.44
CA PHE A 264 -11.57 1.93 -4.44
C PHE A 264 -10.88 0.78 -5.17
N ASN A 265 -10.15 1.07 -6.25
CA ASN A 265 -9.35 0.09 -6.95
C ASN A 265 -8.22 -0.44 -6.05
N GLN A 266 -7.53 0.46 -5.34
CA GLN A 266 -6.45 0.11 -4.41
C GLN A 266 -6.97 -0.61 -3.16
N PHE A 267 -8.19 -0.32 -2.71
CA PHE A 267 -8.87 -1.08 -1.67
C PHE A 267 -8.99 -2.57 -2.05
N ALA A 268 -9.58 -2.85 -3.20
CA ALA A 268 -9.75 -4.22 -3.68
C ALA A 268 -8.39 -4.86 -3.99
N TYR A 269 -7.48 -4.12 -4.62
CA TYR A 269 -6.15 -4.60 -4.99
C TYR A 269 -5.36 -5.06 -3.77
N MET A 270 -5.14 -4.22 -2.77
CA MET A 270 -4.33 -4.55 -1.60
C MET A 270 -5.04 -5.47 -0.61
N GLY A 271 -6.35 -5.31 -0.45
CA GLY A 271 -7.12 -6.21 0.39
C GLY A 271 -7.05 -7.65 -0.09
N ALA A 272 -7.26 -7.89 -1.39
CA ALA A 272 -7.10 -9.24 -1.97
C ALA A 272 -5.67 -9.76 -1.83
N PHE A 273 -4.67 -8.90 -2.00
CA PHE A 273 -3.26 -9.29 -1.88
C PHE A 273 -2.92 -9.90 -0.52
N VAL A 274 -3.55 -9.44 0.54
CA VAL A 274 -3.31 -9.94 1.90
C VAL A 274 -4.17 -11.16 2.22
N VAL A 275 -5.35 -11.29 1.62
CA VAL A 275 -6.25 -12.44 1.87
C VAL A 275 -5.86 -13.68 1.05
N ILE A 276 -5.35 -13.53 -0.17
CA ILE A 276 -4.98 -14.67 -1.04
C ILE A 276 -3.99 -15.65 -0.39
N PRO A 277 -2.93 -15.25 0.33
CA PRO A 277 -2.08 -16.19 1.06
C PRO A 277 -2.84 -17.06 2.03
N SER A 278 -3.83 -16.51 2.73
CA SER A 278 -4.68 -17.28 3.65
C SER A 278 -5.54 -18.30 2.93
N VAL A 279 -6.00 -18.00 1.71
CA VAL A 279 -6.71 -18.95 0.84
C VAL A 279 -5.78 -20.08 0.41
N LEU A 280 -4.58 -19.74 -0.06
CA LEU A 280 -3.62 -20.72 -0.57
C LEU A 280 -3.07 -21.63 0.54
N GLN A 281 -2.81 -21.09 1.72
CA GLN A 281 -2.27 -21.87 2.85
C GLN A 281 -3.36 -22.67 3.59
N GLY A 282 -4.54 -22.09 3.81
CA GLY A 282 -5.65 -22.74 4.48
C GLY A 282 -6.35 -23.77 3.60
N PRO A 283 -7.36 -23.37 2.78
CA PRO A 283 -8.14 -24.29 1.97
C PRO A 283 -7.33 -25.14 0.98
N TYR A 284 -6.25 -24.61 0.42
CA TYR A 284 -5.40 -25.32 -0.56
C TYR A 284 -4.23 -26.09 0.06
N GLY A 285 -3.85 -25.80 1.32
CA GLY A 285 -2.78 -26.50 2.03
C GLY A 285 -1.36 -26.27 1.47
N TYR A 286 -1.12 -25.19 0.70
CA TYR A 286 0.20 -24.86 0.21
C TYR A 286 1.13 -24.38 1.32
N SER A 287 2.44 -24.65 1.22
CA SER A 287 3.44 -24.03 2.07
C SER A 287 3.51 -22.52 1.84
N VAL A 288 4.12 -21.78 2.78
CA VAL A 288 4.28 -20.32 2.69
C VAL A 288 5.06 -19.94 1.43
N GLY A 289 6.15 -20.69 1.14
CA GLY A 289 6.97 -20.45 -0.05
C GLY A 289 6.23 -20.74 -1.34
N ALA A 290 5.44 -21.84 -1.41
CA ALA A 290 4.63 -22.17 -2.55
C ALA A 290 3.53 -21.11 -2.77
N ALA A 291 2.85 -20.67 -1.71
CA ALA A 291 1.87 -19.61 -1.78
C ALA A 291 2.49 -18.29 -2.29
N ALA A 292 3.69 -17.94 -1.82
CA ALA A 292 4.42 -16.78 -2.29
C ALA A 292 4.75 -16.87 -3.78
N LEU A 293 5.22 -18.01 -4.26
CA LEU A 293 5.54 -18.25 -5.68
C LEU A 293 4.28 -18.18 -6.57
N LEU A 294 3.16 -18.71 -6.11
CA LEU A 294 1.88 -18.63 -6.82
C LEU A 294 1.38 -17.18 -6.97
N MET A 295 1.83 -16.26 -6.14
CA MET A 295 1.47 -14.83 -6.24
C MET A 295 2.33 -14.05 -7.26
N VAL A 296 3.41 -14.61 -7.78
CA VAL A 296 4.32 -13.97 -8.75
C VAL A 296 3.64 -13.45 -10.02
N PRO A 297 2.63 -14.11 -10.60
CA PRO A 297 1.97 -13.61 -11.80
C PRO A 297 1.42 -12.19 -11.67
N ARG A 298 0.96 -11.81 -10.48
CA ARG A 298 0.38 -10.48 -10.24
C ARG A 298 1.38 -9.33 -10.44
N PRO A 299 2.51 -9.24 -9.73
CA PRO A 299 3.51 -8.20 -9.96
C PRO A 299 4.20 -8.35 -11.32
N GLY A 300 4.34 -9.56 -11.84
CA GLY A 300 4.88 -9.80 -13.18
C GLY A 300 4.03 -9.19 -14.28
N VAL A 301 2.73 -9.45 -14.25
CA VAL A 301 1.77 -8.86 -15.20
C VAL A 301 1.69 -7.35 -15.01
N PHE A 302 1.69 -6.84 -13.78
CA PHE A 302 1.73 -5.41 -13.52
C PHE A 302 2.94 -4.74 -14.19
N ALA A 303 4.13 -5.32 -14.06
CA ALA A 303 5.36 -4.79 -14.63
C ALA A 303 5.30 -4.68 -16.17
N ILE A 304 4.68 -5.67 -16.83
CA ILE A 304 4.49 -5.69 -18.28
C ILE A 304 3.36 -4.74 -18.72
N ALA A 305 2.25 -4.74 -17.99
CA ALA A 305 1.05 -3.98 -18.33
C ALA A 305 1.23 -2.46 -18.09
N SER A 306 2.11 -2.04 -17.18
CA SER A 306 2.29 -0.62 -16.82
C SER A 306 2.82 0.25 -17.98
N PRO A 307 3.89 -0.14 -18.71
CA PRO A 307 4.30 0.58 -19.92
C PRO A 307 3.22 0.60 -21.02
N LEU A 308 2.48 -0.51 -21.16
CA LEU A 308 1.36 -0.60 -22.10
C LEU A 308 0.25 0.38 -21.72
N GLY A 309 -0.11 0.45 -20.42
CA GLY A 309 -1.08 1.41 -19.90
C GLY A 309 -0.69 2.85 -20.20
N GLY A 310 0.56 3.22 -19.93
CA GLY A 310 1.09 4.55 -20.27
C GLY A 310 1.01 4.87 -21.77
N SER A 311 1.35 3.91 -22.63
CA SER A 311 1.25 4.08 -24.09
C SER A 311 -0.20 4.18 -24.58
N LEU A 312 -1.13 3.44 -23.97
CA LEU A 312 -2.56 3.51 -24.27
C LEU A 312 -3.14 4.89 -23.92
N VAL A 313 -2.76 5.45 -22.77
CA VAL A 313 -3.17 6.82 -22.38
C VAL A 313 -2.80 7.84 -23.47
N GLY A 314 -1.61 7.73 -24.05
CA GLY A 314 -1.16 8.62 -25.13
C GLY A 314 -1.91 8.41 -26.46
N LYS A 315 -2.41 7.19 -26.75
CA LYS A 315 -3.04 6.85 -28.04
C LYS A 315 -4.55 6.99 -28.05
N ILE A 316 -5.22 6.56 -26.97
CA ILE A 316 -6.69 6.44 -26.89
C ILE A 316 -7.31 7.25 -25.75
N GLY A 317 -6.50 8.10 -25.10
CA GLY A 317 -6.91 8.90 -23.95
C GLY A 317 -6.97 8.12 -22.64
N MET A 318 -7.31 8.83 -21.57
CA MET A 318 -7.25 8.29 -20.18
C MET A 318 -8.46 7.42 -19.83
N ARG A 319 -9.64 7.73 -20.39
CA ARG A 319 -10.91 7.12 -19.99
C ARG A 319 -10.97 5.62 -20.23
N ILE A 320 -10.55 5.15 -21.41
CA ILE A 320 -10.58 3.73 -21.78
C ILE A 320 -9.65 2.88 -20.90
N PRO A 321 -8.37 3.26 -20.66
CA PRO A 321 -7.50 2.53 -19.74
C PRO A 321 -8.04 2.50 -18.29
N MET A 322 -8.70 3.57 -17.81
CA MET A 322 -9.36 3.58 -16.49
C MET A 322 -10.51 2.56 -16.42
N VAL A 323 -11.35 2.51 -17.45
CA VAL A 323 -12.46 1.54 -17.55
C VAL A 323 -11.91 0.10 -17.59
N ILE A 324 -10.89 -0.17 -18.42
CA ILE A 324 -10.24 -1.48 -18.50
C ILE A 324 -9.66 -1.86 -17.11
N GLY A 325 -8.97 -0.95 -16.45
CA GLY A 325 -8.41 -1.17 -15.13
C GLY A 325 -9.48 -1.54 -14.10
N SER A 326 -10.54 -0.74 -13.98
CA SER A 326 -11.64 -0.99 -13.03
C SER A 326 -12.40 -2.29 -13.36
N ALA A 327 -12.72 -2.54 -14.63
CA ALA A 327 -13.41 -3.77 -15.05
C ALA A 327 -12.56 -5.02 -14.75
N SER A 328 -11.25 -4.95 -15.02
CA SER A 328 -10.32 -6.03 -14.71
C SER A 328 -10.22 -6.29 -13.21
N MET A 329 -10.32 -5.25 -12.35
CA MET A 329 -10.33 -5.42 -10.90
C MET A 329 -11.60 -6.14 -10.44
N ILE A 330 -12.77 -5.72 -10.91
CA ILE A 330 -14.03 -6.38 -10.57
C ILE A 330 -13.99 -7.85 -10.99
N ALA A 331 -13.57 -8.13 -12.23
CA ALA A 331 -13.44 -9.48 -12.74
C ALA A 331 -12.42 -10.32 -11.93
N SER A 332 -11.32 -9.70 -11.48
CA SER A 332 -10.34 -10.33 -10.58
C SER A 332 -10.98 -10.75 -9.26
N MET A 333 -11.76 -9.86 -8.63
CA MET A 333 -12.43 -10.18 -7.35
C MET A 333 -13.46 -11.30 -7.50
N LEU A 334 -14.21 -11.31 -8.61
CA LEU A 334 -15.13 -12.41 -8.93
C LEU A 334 -14.38 -13.72 -9.14
N ALA A 335 -13.25 -13.71 -9.86
CA ALA A 335 -12.42 -14.88 -10.05
C ALA A 335 -11.88 -15.40 -8.70
N PHE A 336 -11.39 -14.54 -7.81
CA PHE A 336 -10.97 -14.95 -6.47
C PHE A 336 -12.12 -15.52 -5.64
N SER A 337 -13.33 -14.96 -5.77
CA SER A 337 -14.52 -15.49 -5.10
C SER A 337 -14.82 -16.94 -5.53
N ILE A 338 -14.74 -17.24 -6.81
CA ILE A 338 -14.91 -18.61 -7.35
C ILE A 338 -13.73 -19.48 -6.91
N GLY A 339 -12.51 -18.96 -7.05
CA GLY A 339 -11.27 -19.63 -6.72
C GLY A 339 -11.04 -19.87 -5.23
N SER A 340 -11.87 -19.32 -4.34
CA SER A 340 -11.78 -19.61 -2.89
C SER A 340 -12.08 -21.08 -2.56
N ASN A 341 -12.81 -21.78 -3.43
CA ASN A 341 -13.07 -23.20 -3.29
C ASN A 341 -11.97 -24.00 -4.01
N PRO A 342 -11.20 -24.87 -3.33
CA PRO A 342 -10.14 -25.65 -3.94
C PRO A 342 -10.64 -26.76 -4.88
N ALA A 343 -11.96 -27.08 -4.87
CA ALA A 343 -12.52 -28.09 -5.73
C ALA A 343 -12.52 -27.66 -7.22
N GLY A 344 -12.32 -28.62 -8.12
CA GLY A 344 -12.39 -28.42 -9.56
C GLY A 344 -11.30 -27.45 -10.08
N TYR A 345 -11.73 -26.40 -10.77
CA TYR A 345 -10.83 -25.38 -11.37
C TYR A 345 -10.48 -24.21 -10.43
N GLY A 346 -10.64 -24.36 -9.11
CA GLY A 346 -10.43 -23.26 -8.15
C GLY A 346 -9.09 -22.56 -8.31
N LEU A 347 -7.98 -23.32 -8.38
CA LEU A 347 -6.64 -22.75 -8.55
C LEU A 347 -6.52 -21.95 -9.87
N LEU A 348 -7.12 -22.41 -10.95
CA LEU A 348 -7.14 -21.70 -12.23
C LEU A 348 -7.80 -20.31 -12.06
N PHE A 349 -8.92 -20.23 -11.32
CA PHE A 349 -9.58 -18.95 -11.04
C PHE A 349 -8.73 -18.04 -10.15
N ILE A 350 -7.97 -18.60 -9.20
CA ILE A 350 -6.98 -17.80 -8.45
C ILE A 350 -5.93 -17.22 -9.41
N MET A 351 -5.37 -18.02 -10.31
CA MET A 351 -4.38 -17.56 -11.29
C MET A 351 -4.95 -16.49 -12.22
N ILE A 352 -6.16 -16.69 -12.75
CA ILE A 352 -6.87 -15.68 -13.55
C ILE A 352 -7.06 -14.39 -12.77
N GLY A 353 -7.49 -14.47 -11.50
CA GLY A 353 -7.64 -13.32 -10.62
C GLY A 353 -6.34 -12.56 -10.42
N LEU A 354 -5.22 -13.25 -10.21
CA LEU A 354 -3.90 -12.63 -10.05
C LEU A 354 -3.47 -11.90 -11.33
N VAL A 355 -3.65 -12.51 -12.49
CA VAL A 355 -3.36 -11.88 -13.80
C VAL A 355 -4.24 -10.64 -14.00
N LEU A 356 -5.56 -10.75 -13.81
CA LEU A 356 -6.49 -9.64 -13.98
C LEU A 356 -6.20 -8.48 -13.00
N SER A 357 -5.81 -8.79 -11.75
CA SER A 357 -5.41 -7.73 -10.80
C SER A 357 -4.12 -7.03 -11.23
N GLY A 358 -3.18 -7.76 -11.82
CA GLY A 358 -1.97 -7.20 -12.41
C GLY A 358 -2.26 -6.28 -13.60
N VAL A 359 -3.17 -6.71 -14.50
CA VAL A 359 -3.66 -5.90 -15.63
C VAL A 359 -4.36 -4.65 -15.14
N SER A 360 -5.24 -4.77 -14.14
CA SER A 360 -5.96 -3.65 -13.55
C SER A 360 -5.01 -2.56 -13.05
N ALA A 361 -4.04 -2.94 -12.22
CA ALA A 361 -3.08 -2.00 -11.66
C ALA A 361 -2.13 -1.45 -12.75
N GLY A 362 -1.66 -2.28 -13.68
CA GLY A 362 -0.72 -1.88 -14.72
C GLY A 362 -1.35 -0.92 -15.74
N ILE A 363 -2.55 -1.20 -16.22
CA ILE A 363 -3.22 -0.36 -17.24
C ILE A 363 -3.93 0.84 -16.58
N GLY A 364 -4.60 0.64 -15.45
CA GLY A 364 -5.41 1.68 -14.81
C GLY A 364 -4.59 2.74 -14.10
N SER A 365 -3.54 2.36 -13.37
CA SER A 365 -2.78 3.28 -12.52
C SER A 365 -2.18 4.49 -13.26
N PRO A 366 -1.51 4.33 -14.43
CA PRO A 366 -1.02 5.47 -15.19
C PRO A 366 -2.14 6.42 -15.64
N ALA A 367 -3.31 5.88 -15.99
CA ALA A 367 -4.44 6.68 -16.44
C ALA A 367 -5.04 7.52 -15.31
N TYR A 368 -5.24 6.93 -14.10
CA TYR A 368 -5.70 7.66 -12.92
C TYR A 368 -4.73 8.79 -12.55
N GLN A 369 -3.42 8.49 -12.49
CA GLN A 369 -2.40 9.48 -12.14
C GLN A 369 -2.35 10.63 -13.16
N THR A 370 -2.40 10.32 -14.45
CA THR A 370 -2.38 11.33 -15.52
C THR A 370 -3.64 12.19 -15.47
N MET A 371 -4.82 11.61 -15.20
CA MET A 371 -6.06 12.38 -15.12
C MET A 371 -6.07 13.33 -13.91
N VAL A 372 -5.58 12.88 -12.76
CA VAL A 372 -5.39 13.73 -11.58
C VAL A 372 -4.40 14.86 -11.89
N ALA A 373 -3.26 14.57 -12.52
CA ALA A 373 -2.27 15.58 -12.88
C ALA A 373 -2.83 16.62 -13.86
N ASN A 374 -3.57 16.19 -14.89
CA ASN A 374 -4.16 17.08 -15.90
C ASN A 374 -5.34 17.92 -15.37
N SER A 375 -5.85 17.63 -14.17
CA SER A 375 -6.96 18.37 -13.57
C SER A 375 -6.57 19.61 -12.78
N VAL A 376 -5.26 19.86 -12.63
CA VAL A 376 -4.67 20.97 -11.88
C VAL A 376 -3.68 21.75 -12.74
N ALA A 377 -3.35 22.97 -12.32
CA ALA A 377 -2.30 23.76 -12.97
C ALA A 377 -0.91 23.19 -12.65
N ASP A 378 0.08 23.44 -13.51
CA ASP A 378 1.45 22.93 -13.35
C ASP A 378 2.08 23.25 -12.00
N ARG A 379 1.80 24.42 -11.43
CA ARG A 379 2.25 24.84 -10.10
C ARG A 379 1.70 23.98 -8.97
N ASP A 380 0.55 23.33 -9.15
CA ASP A 380 -0.19 22.56 -8.14
C ASP A 380 0.05 21.05 -8.30
N LEU A 381 0.84 20.62 -9.30
CA LEU A 381 1.12 19.19 -9.60
C LEU A 381 1.71 18.45 -8.40
N GLY A 382 2.60 19.09 -7.62
CA GLY A 382 3.19 18.49 -6.44
C GLY A 382 2.14 18.16 -5.37
N ILE A 383 1.23 19.09 -5.10
CA ILE A 383 0.12 18.91 -4.15
C ILE A 383 -0.82 17.83 -4.65
N ALA A 384 -1.21 17.87 -5.93
CA ALA A 384 -2.11 16.88 -6.54
C ALA A 384 -1.53 15.46 -6.47
N ASN A 385 -0.24 15.28 -6.76
CA ASN A 385 0.43 13.99 -6.65
C ASN A 385 0.52 13.52 -5.19
N GLY A 386 0.81 14.41 -4.25
CA GLY A 386 0.80 14.10 -2.82
C GLY A 386 -0.57 13.63 -2.35
N MET A 387 -1.64 14.33 -2.76
CA MET A 387 -3.03 13.95 -2.47
C MET A 387 -3.38 12.59 -3.08
N ASN A 388 -3.01 12.36 -4.34
CA ASN A 388 -3.23 11.08 -5.00
C ASN A 388 -2.56 9.93 -4.22
N GLN A 389 -1.31 10.09 -3.84
CA GLN A 389 -0.60 9.09 -3.04
C GLN A 389 -1.27 8.83 -1.69
N THR A 390 -1.63 9.89 -0.96
CA THR A 390 -2.28 9.75 0.35
C THR A 390 -3.62 9.01 0.23
N VAL A 391 -4.46 9.38 -0.73
CA VAL A 391 -5.77 8.74 -0.94
C VAL A 391 -5.63 7.29 -1.41
N MET A 392 -4.65 7.00 -2.27
CA MET A 392 -4.33 5.62 -2.66
C MET A 392 -3.89 4.77 -1.46
N TRP A 393 -3.00 5.30 -0.60
CA TRP A 393 -2.59 4.61 0.64
C TRP A 393 -3.77 4.37 1.57
N MET A 394 -4.68 5.34 1.73
CA MET A 394 -5.90 5.17 2.53
C MET A 394 -6.78 4.05 1.97
N GLY A 395 -6.97 4.01 0.65
CA GLY A 395 -7.67 2.91 -0.02
C GLY A 395 -7.05 1.55 0.30
N MET A 396 -5.72 1.43 0.15
CA MET A 396 -4.97 0.20 0.46
C MET A 396 -5.17 -0.25 1.92
N ILE A 397 -4.98 0.67 2.87
CA ILE A 397 -5.06 0.39 4.31
C ILE A 397 -6.46 -0.08 4.70
N LEU A 398 -7.49 0.66 4.26
CA LEU A 398 -8.88 0.30 4.49
C LEU A 398 -9.21 -1.06 3.85
N GLY A 399 -8.70 -1.32 2.64
CA GLY A 399 -8.88 -2.60 1.95
C GLY A 399 -8.30 -3.78 2.72
N ILE A 400 -7.05 -3.66 3.20
CA ILE A 400 -6.37 -4.70 3.98
C ILE A 400 -7.20 -5.03 5.22
N GLN A 401 -7.50 -4.03 6.05
CA GLN A 401 -8.18 -4.27 7.34
C GLN A 401 -9.61 -4.76 7.14
N SER A 402 -10.37 -4.16 6.23
CA SER A 402 -11.74 -4.58 5.98
C SER A 402 -11.80 -6.01 5.45
N MET A 403 -10.98 -6.38 4.48
CA MET A 403 -11.01 -7.73 3.91
C MET A 403 -10.51 -8.78 4.90
N LEU A 404 -9.48 -8.49 5.72
CA LEU A 404 -9.05 -9.39 6.79
C LEU A 404 -10.13 -9.54 7.86
N ALA A 405 -10.83 -8.46 8.21
CA ALA A 405 -11.94 -8.50 9.15
C ALA A 405 -13.11 -9.35 8.62
N PHE A 406 -13.45 -9.20 7.33
CA PHE A 406 -14.51 -10.02 6.69
C PHE A 406 -14.11 -11.48 6.54
N ALA A 407 -12.87 -11.78 6.16
CA ALA A 407 -12.36 -13.16 6.04
C ALA A 407 -12.45 -13.90 7.38
N GLY A 408 -12.28 -13.18 8.49
CA GLY A 408 -12.39 -13.75 9.85
C GLY A 408 -11.24 -14.71 10.18
N ALA A 409 -11.29 -15.29 11.40
CA ALA A 409 -10.26 -16.24 11.84
C ALA A 409 -10.50 -17.66 11.29
N ASP A 410 -11.77 -18.00 10.98
CA ASP A 410 -12.16 -19.38 10.65
C ASP A 410 -11.86 -19.74 9.19
N LEU A 411 -11.51 -18.74 8.36
CA LEU A 411 -11.21 -18.88 6.92
C LEU A 411 -12.18 -19.82 6.18
N SER A 412 -13.46 -19.83 6.61
CA SER A 412 -14.47 -20.69 5.97
C SER A 412 -14.67 -20.28 4.52
N LEU A 413 -14.89 -21.26 3.63
CA LEU A 413 -15.05 -21.02 2.19
C LEU A 413 -16.15 -19.99 1.90
N GLY A 414 -17.25 -20.04 2.65
CA GLY A 414 -18.34 -19.07 2.53
C GLY A 414 -17.89 -17.63 2.83
N ARG A 415 -17.16 -17.44 3.94
CA ARG A 415 -16.64 -16.11 4.30
C ARG A 415 -15.60 -15.59 3.30
N LEU A 416 -14.67 -16.42 2.88
CA LEU A 416 -13.67 -16.06 1.87
C LEU A 416 -14.34 -15.61 0.57
N ARG A 417 -15.34 -16.38 0.11
CA ARG A 417 -16.15 -16.01 -1.06
C ARG A 417 -16.83 -14.65 -0.88
N MET A 418 -17.50 -14.43 0.26
CA MET A 418 -18.17 -13.16 0.55
C MET A 418 -17.19 -11.99 0.68
N THR A 419 -15.98 -12.22 1.20
CA THR A 419 -14.92 -11.22 1.28
C THR A 419 -14.54 -10.68 -0.10
N PHE A 420 -14.37 -11.57 -1.09
CA PHE A 420 -14.05 -11.15 -2.45
C PHE A 420 -15.26 -10.53 -3.17
N LEU A 421 -16.49 -10.99 -2.91
CA LEU A 421 -17.70 -10.34 -3.43
C LEU A 421 -17.87 -8.93 -2.86
N PHE A 422 -17.60 -8.74 -1.57
CA PHE A 422 -17.57 -7.41 -0.96
C PHE A 422 -16.54 -6.49 -1.65
N ALA A 423 -15.32 -7.00 -1.88
CA ALA A 423 -14.29 -6.24 -2.60
C ALA A 423 -14.68 -5.93 -4.04
N ALA A 424 -15.38 -6.84 -4.73
CA ALA A 424 -15.94 -6.60 -6.06
C ALA A 424 -16.98 -5.47 -6.05
N ALA A 425 -17.88 -5.47 -5.05
CA ALA A 425 -18.87 -4.41 -4.89
C ALA A 425 -18.21 -3.05 -4.63
N VAL A 426 -17.18 -2.99 -3.76
CA VAL A 426 -16.41 -1.77 -3.51
C VAL A 426 -15.69 -1.29 -4.77
N ALA A 427 -15.05 -2.19 -5.53
CA ALA A 427 -14.42 -1.84 -6.81
C ALA A 427 -15.44 -1.31 -7.83
N ALA A 428 -16.66 -1.86 -7.84
CA ALA A 428 -17.74 -1.40 -8.72
C ALA A 428 -18.21 0.03 -8.41
N LEU A 429 -18.17 0.47 -7.14
CA LEU A 429 -18.43 1.88 -6.79
C LEU A 429 -17.39 2.81 -7.45
N GLY A 430 -16.13 2.39 -7.55
CA GLY A 430 -15.08 3.14 -8.25
C GLY A 430 -15.23 3.12 -9.78
N PHE A 431 -15.92 2.13 -10.33
CA PHE A 431 -16.14 2.01 -11.78
C PHE A 431 -17.10 3.07 -12.34
N SER A 432 -18.06 3.54 -11.55
CA SER A 432 -19.04 4.56 -11.97
C SER A 432 -18.41 5.94 -12.21
N ALA A 433 -17.26 6.23 -11.66
CA ALA A 433 -16.61 7.54 -11.75
C ALA A 433 -15.92 7.84 -13.11
N PRO A 434 -15.34 6.86 -13.85
CA PRO A 434 -14.80 7.08 -15.19
C PRO A 434 -15.87 7.20 -16.29
N LEU A 435 -17.11 6.75 -16.03
CA LEU A 435 -18.23 6.82 -16.97
C LEU A 435 -18.88 8.20 -16.98
#